data_afcb4b53e8f2bf010dc8d7dcb9e4c828
#
_entry.id   afcb4b53e8f2bf010dc8d7dcb9e4c828
#
_cell.length_a   1.000
_cell.length_b   1.000
_cell.length_c   1.000
_cell.angle_alpha   90.00
_cell.angle_beta   90.00
_cell.angle_gamma   90.00
#
_symmetry.space_group_name_H-M   'P 1'
#
loop_
_entity.id
_entity.type
_entity.pdbx_description
1 polymer ?
#
loop_
_entity_poly.entity_id
_entity_poly.type
_entity_poly.pdbx_seq_one_letter_code
_entity_poly.pdbx_strand_id
1 'polypeptide(L)'
;MVIVVGAGSAEMKVEFNLFELFFDEKTIKGSFYGSADVRSDFHRLLRLWKAGRLDLEGMITSRIKIDGINDAIESMKRGETIRTLIDF
;
A
#
# COMPACT_ATOMS: atom_id res chain seq x y z
N MET A 1 -6.90 -18.58 0.82
CA MET A 1 -5.78 -17.85 1.47
C MET A 1 -6.15 -16.40 1.65
N VAL A 2 -5.86 -15.81 2.81
CA VAL A 2 -6.02 -14.39 3.11
C VAL A 2 -4.65 -13.78 3.35
N ILE A 3 -4.38 -12.61 2.73
CA ILE A 3 -3.13 -11.88 2.93
C ILE A 3 -3.47 -10.53 3.56
N VAL A 4 -2.89 -10.26 4.72
CA VAL A 4 -3.03 -8.99 5.43
C VAL A 4 -1.90 -8.07 4.98
N VAL A 5 -2.22 -7.05 4.20
CA VAL A 5 -1.25 -6.11 3.60
C VAL A 5 -1.17 -4.76 4.31
N GLY A 6 -2.04 -4.52 5.27
CA GLY A 6 -2.04 -3.30 6.07
C GLY A 6 -2.76 -3.52 7.39
N ALA A 7 -2.27 -2.88 8.43
CA ALA A 7 -2.89 -2.86 9.74
C ALA A 7 -3.07 -1.40 10.18
N GLY A 8 -4.27 -1.04 10.65
CA GLY A 8 -4.58 0.34 11.04
C GLY A 8 -3.88 0.73 12.34
N SER A 9 -4.03 -0.06 13.38
CA SER A 9 -3.45 0.17 14.71
C SER A 9 -2.79 -1.10 15.23
N ALA A 10 -1.74 -0.95 16.03
CA ALA A 10 -1.09 -2.08 16.71
C ALA A 10 -2.02 -2.81 17.69
N GLU A 11 -3.08 -2.15 18.14
CA GLU A 11 -4.08 -2.71 19.06
C GLU A 11 -5.22 -3.40 18.33
N MET A 12 -5.32 -3.24 17.00
CA MET A 12 -6.39 -3.83 16.21
C MET A 12 -6.30 -5.35 16.27
N LYS A 13 -7.41 -5.98 16.63
CA LYS A 13 -7.54 -7.44 16.70
C LYS A 13 -8.65 -7.89 15.79
N VAL A 14 -8.48 -9.06 15.21
CA VAL A 14 -9.49 -9.73 14.39
C VAL A 14 -9.79 -11.07 15.03
N GLU A 15 -11.06 -11.33 15.30
CA GLU A 15 -11.52 -12.65 15.73
C GLU A 15 -11.89 -13.49 14.51
N PHE A 16 -11.53 -14.76 14.54
CA PHE A 16 -11.93 -15.72 13.52
C PHE A 16 -12.22 -17.10 14.15
N ASN A 17 -13.08 -17.85 13.51
CA ASN A 17 -13.45 -19.18 13.95
C ASN A 17 -12.31 -20.17 13.66
N LEU A 18 -11.72 -20.72 14.72
CA LEU A 18 -10.63 -21.71 14.59
C LEU A 18 -11.08 -23.00 13.92
N PHE A 19 -12.34 -23.42 14.13
CA PHE A 19 -12.88 -24.62 13.50
C PHE A 19 -12.95 -24.47 11.97
N GLU A 20 -13.44 -23.31 11.49
CA GLU A 20 -13.48 -23.02 10.06
C GLU A 20 -12.07 -22.88 9.45
N LEU A 21 -11.15 -22.28 10.20
CA LEU A 21 -9.75 -22.17 9.76
C LEU A 21 -9.13 -23.55 9.56
N PHE A 22 -9.38 -24.47 10.52
CA PHE A 22 -8.90 -25.84 10.48
C PHE A 22 -9.60 -26.66 9.39
N PHE A 23 -10.94 -26.67 9.39
CA PHE A 23 -11.75 -27.54 8.54
C PHE A 23 -11.61 -27.21 7.05
N ASP A 24 -11.52 -25.91 6.73
CA ASP A 24 -11.37 -25.42 5.35
C ASP A 24 -9.89 -25.28 4.93
N GLU A 25 -8.95 -25.73 5.75
CA GLU A 25 -7.50 -25.62 5.49
C GLU A 25 -7.08 -24.19 5.05
N LYS A 26 -7.70 -23.17 5.68
CA LYS A 26 -7.45 -21.77 5.35
C LYS A 26 -6.05 -21.33 5.78
N THR A 27 -5.43 -20.47 4.98
CA THR A 27 -4.14 -19.85 5.30
C THR A 27 -4.33 -18.35 5.52
N ILE A 28 -3.76 -17.82 6.62
CA ILE A 28 -3.66 -16.39 6.89
C ILE A 28 -2.17 -16.03 6.91
N LYS A 29 -1.80 -15.01 6.14
CA LYS A 29 -0.40 -14.56 6.01
C LYS A 29 -0.31 -13.05 6.09
N GLY A 30 0.65 -12.53 6.86
CA GLY A 30 1.02 -11.12 6.81
C GLY A 30 1.93 -10.82 5.62
N SER A 31 1.84 -9.60 5.10
CA SER A 31 2.73 -9.08 4.06
C SER A 31 3.09 -7.64 4.39
N PHE A 32 4.33 -7.43 4.80
CA PHE A 32 4.88 -6.11 5.08
C PHE A 32 5.65 -5.62 3.86
N TYR A 33 5.29 -4.45 3.32
CA TYR A 33 5.83 -3.93 2.06
C TYR A 33 5.77 -4.93 0.88
N GLY A 34 4.70 -5.73 0.80
CA GLY A 34 4.59 -6.75 -0.22
C GLY A 34 5.59 -7.91 -0.05
N SER A 35 6.15 -8.09 1.17
CA SER A 35 7.26 -9.01 1.48
C SER A 35 8.52 -8.73 0.66
N ALA A 36 8.71 -7.46 0.26
CA ALA A 36 9.82 -7.02 -0.58
C ALA A 36 11.13 -6.89 0.23
N ASP A 37 12.24 -7.23 -0.40
CA ASP A 37 13.54 -6.75 0.01
C ASP A 37 13.76 -5.33 -0.54
N VAL A 38 13.58 -4.34 0.34
CA VAL A 38 13.61 -2.92 -0.01
C VAL A 38 14.90 -2.53 -0.76
N ARG A 39 16.05 -3.11 -0.39
CA ARG A 39 17.33 -2.77 -1.01
C ARG A 39 17.44 -3.21 -2.46
N SER A 40 16.90 -4.37 -2.80
CA SER A 40 16.95 -4.93 -4.15
C SER A 40 15.72 -4.58 -4.99
N ASP A 41 14.52 -4.61 -4.38
CA ASP A 41 13.27 -4.46 -5.12
C ASP A 41 13.02 -3.02 -5.59
N PHE A 42 13.48 -1.98 -4.87
CA PHE A 42 13.39 -0.61 -5.38
C PHE A 42 14.15 -0.43 -6.70
N HIS A 43 15.35 -0.97 -6.81
CA HIS A 43 16.11 -0.92 -8.07
C HIS A 43 15.43 -1.70 -9.19
N ARG A 44 14.78 -2.82 -8.85
CA ARG A 44 14.00 -3.62 -9.80
C ARG A 44 12.78 -2.85 -10.30
N LEU A 45 12.01 -2.22 -9.41
CA LEU A 45 10.83 -1.42 -9.74
C LEU A 45 11.20 -0.22 -10.63
N LEU A 46 12.29 0.49 -10.31
CA LEU A 46 12.78 1.59 -11.14
C LEU A 46 13.19 1.14 -12.53
N ARG A 47 13.80 -0.04 -12.67
CA ARG A 47 14.13 -0.60 -14.00
C ARG A 47 12.87 -0.94 -14.79
N LEU A 48 11.84 -1.50 -14.14
CA LEU A 48 10.57 -1.79 -14.79
C LEU A 48 9.86 -0.51 -15.26
N TRP A 49 9.86 0.53 -14.43
CA TRP A 49 9.33 1.83 -14.80
C TRP A 49 10.07 2.44 -16.00
N LYS A 50 11.39 2.52 -15.95
CA LYS A 50 12.22 3.01 -17.07
C LYS A 50 12.03 2.22 -18.36
N ALA A 51 11.70 0.94 -18.26
CA ALA A 51 11.41 0.08 -19.40
C ALA A 51 9.95 0.18 -19.90
N GLY A 52 9.13 1.08 -19.32
CA GLY A 52 7.71 1.24 -19.65
C GLY A 52 6.82 0.05 -19.25
N ARG A 53 7.31 -0.80 -18.35
CA ARG A 53 6.60 -2.00 -17.86
C ARG A 53 5.91 -1.81 -16.50
N LEU A 54 6.05 -0.65 -15.91
CA LEU A 54 5.42 -0.24 -14.66
C LEU A 54 4.98 1.21 -14.79
N ASP A 55 3.69 1.45 -14.74
CA ASP A 55 3.09 2.79 -14.81
C ASP A 55 3.03 3.41 -13.41
N LEU A 56 4.05 4.16 -13.04
CA LEU A 56 4.07 4.94 -11.79
C LEU A 56 3.36 6.28 -11.98
N GLU A 57 3.45 6.89 -13.16
CA GLU A 57 2.80 8.16 -13.45
C GLU A 57 1.27 8.05 -13.36
N GLY A 58 0.68 6.97 -13.83
CA GLY A 58 -0.76 6.73 -13.74
C GLY A 58 -1.30 6.62 -12.32
N MET A 59 -0.42 6.41 -11.33
CA MET A 59 -0.80 6.42 -9.91
C MET A 59 -0.84 7.83 -9.31
N ILE A 60 -0.23 8.82 -9.97
CA ILE A 60 -0.17 10.21 -9.47
C ILE A 60 -1.51 10.88 -9.76
N THR A 61 -2.28 11.12 -8.71
CA THR A 61 -3.60 11.73 -8.81
C THR A 61 -3.55 13.25 -8.77
N SER A 62 -2.59 13.80 -8.03
CA SER A 62 -2.42 15.25 -7.90
C SER A 62 -0.97 15.65 -7.63
N ARG A 63 -0.66 16.92 -7.94
CA ARG A 63 0.60 17.57 -7.60
C ARG A 63 0.30 18.84 -6.85
N ILE A 64 1.02 19.11 -5.78
CA ILE A 64 0.81 20.28 -4.91
C ILE A 64 2.14 20.92 -4.58
N LYS A 65 2.09 22.16 -4.11
CA LYS A 65 3.16 22.78 -3.36
C LYS A 65 3.01 22.48 -1.87
N ILE A 66 4.08 22.70 -1.10
CA ILE A 66 4.10 22.39 0.34
C ILE A 66 2.95 23.07 1.11
N ASP A 67 2.53 24.26 0.70
CA ASP A 67 1.44 25.01 1.34
C ASP A 67 0.09 24.27 1.25
N GLY A 68 -0.10 23.41 0.27
CA GLY A 68 -1.32 22.60 0.08
C GLY A 68 -1.35 21.27 0.85
N ILE A 69 -0.38 21.03 1.73
CA ILE A 69 -0.22 19.71 2.37
C ILE A 69 -1.41 19.30 3.25
N ASN A 70 -2.01 20.26 3.98
CA ASN A 70 -3.14 19.98 4.86
C ASN A 70 -4.37 19.54 4.07
N ASP A 71 -4.68 20.23 2.98
CA ASP A 71 -5.80 19.86 2.10
C ASP A 71 -5.57 18.51 1.43
N ALA A 72 -4.33 18.21 1.04
CA ALA A 72 -3.95 16.92 0.48
C ALA A 72 -4.13 15.78 1.48
N ILE A 73 -3.80 15.99 2.76
CA ILE A 73 -4.03 15.01 3.83
C ILE A 73 -5.52 14.75 4.03
N GLU A 74 -6.34 15.78 4.01
CA GLU A 74 -7.79 15.62 4.12
C GLU A 74 -8.38 14.88 2.92
N SER A 75 -7.95 15.19 1.69
CA SER A 75 -8.33 14.44 0.48
C SER A 75 -7.92 12.98 0.55
N MET A 76 -6.72 12.71 1.06
CA MET A 76 -6.25 11.34 1.27
C MET A 76 -7.14 10.58 2.27
N LYS A 77 -7.52 11.21 3.39
CA LYS A 77 -8.42 10.61 4.39
C LYS A 77 -9.79 10.28 3.82
N ARG A 78 -10.29 11.11 2.88
CA ARG A 78 -11.56 10.87 2.17
C ARG A 78 -11.44 9.83 1.05
N GLY A 79 -10.24 9.35 0.75
CA GLY A 79 -10.00 8.37 -0.32
C GLY A 79 -10.13 8.95 -1.74
N GLU A 80 -9.99 10.26 -1.90
CA GLU A 80 -10.13 10.96 -3.18
C GLU A 80 -8.87 10.89 -4.04
N THR A 81 -7.73 10.56 -3.42
CA THR A 81 -6.43 10.52 -4.10
C THR A 81 -5.70 9.21 -3.84
N ILE A 82 -4.99 8.72 -4.87
CA ILE A 82 -4.11 7.54 -4.75
C ILE A 82 -2.72 7.98 -4.29
N ARG A 83 -2.13 8.92 -5.02
CA ARG A 83 -0.82 9.50 -4.73
C ARG A 83 -0.82 10.99 -5.02
N THR A 84 -0.41 11.76 -4.04
CA THR A 84 -0.16 13.20 -4.18
C THR A 84 1.33 13.45 -4.10
N LEU A 85 1.91 14.09 -5.10
CA LEU A 85 3.30 14.53 -5.09
C LEU A 85 3.41 15.98 -4.61
N ILE A 86 4.46 16.25 -3.83
CA ILE A 86 4.81 17.59 -3.42
C ILE A 86 5.98 18.05 -4.29
N ASP A 87 5.75 19.08 -5.07
CA ASP A 87 6.78 19.74 -5.89
C ASP A 87 7.40 20.88 -5.09
N PHE A 88 8.68 20.83 -4.84
CA PHE A 88 9.46 21.86 -4.12
C PHE A 88 9.90 22.98 -5.03
#